data_53baf44c2765acfba270ce17836e363e
#
_entry.id   53baf44c2765acfba270ce17836e363e
#
_cell.length_a   1.000
_cell.length_b   1.000
_cell.length_c   1.000
_cell.angle_alpha   90.00
_cell.angle_beta   90.00
_cell.angle_gamma   90.00
#
_symmetry.space_group_name_H-M   'P 1'
#
loop_
_entity.id
_entity.type
_entity.pdbx_description
1 polymer ?
#
loop_
_entity_poly.entity_id
_entity_poly.type
_entity_poly.pdbx_seq_one_letter_code
_entity_poly.pdbx_strand_id
1 'polypeptide(L)'
;MTETRLVIFDCDGVLVDSEPISVNVLVKAMNDLGVPITEDEVYGRFLGKSLATVIETMKSDYHVHAGEEFLERMRVDLYGRFRKELRPIEGIGETIDALDIPCCVASSSQVERIKLSLSVTGLIGKLPNIFSASMVKNGKPAPDLFLHAAREMQVEPKNCVVVEDSPAGIEAAKAAGMRVFAFTGGSHANFEGYRAELDRLSPEAVFDVMPELIHLIQKQKLDGMHP
;
A
#
# COMPACT_ATOMS: atom_id res chain seq x y z
N MET A 1 -7.28 -6.86 25.09
CA MET A 1 -6.68 -6.42 23.81
C MET A 1 -6.22 -4.97 23.96
N THR A 2 -5.16 -4.55 23.25
CA THR A 2 -4.64 -3.17 23.35
C THR A 2 -5.54 -2.21 22.56
N GLU A 3 -5.81 -1.03 23.13
CA GLU A 3 -6.62 0.01 22.50
C GLU A 3 -5.92 0.53 21.22
N THR A 4 -6.66 0.65 20.11
CA THR A 4 -6.17 1.29 18.88
C THR A 4 -6.12 2.80 19.06
N ARG A 5 -4.95 3.40 18.82
CA ARG A 5 -4.69 4.85 18.98
C ARG A 5 -4.15 5.50 17.69
N LEU A 6 -3.81 4.69 16.68
CA LEU A 6 -3.34 5.15 15.38
C LEU A 6 -3.73 4.15 14.31
N VAL A 7 -4.23 4.64 13.17
CA VAL A 7 -4.37 3.86 11.94
C VAL A 7 -3.28 4.29 10.96
N ILE A 8 -2.50 3.33 10.48
CA ILE A 8 -1.46 3.53 9.48
C ILE A 8 -1.94 2.88 8.19
N PHE A 9 -2.24 3.67 7.17
CA PHE A 9 -2.64 3.17 5.87
C PHE A 9 -1.45 2.99 4.94
N ASP A 10 -1.37 1.89 4.21
CA ASP A 10 -0.64 1.91 2.94
C ASP A 10 -1.35 2.85 1.96
N CYS A 11 -0.68 3.19 0.85
CA CYS A 11 -1.21 4.11 -0.14
C CYS A 11 -1.79 3.38 -1.34
N ASP A 12 -0.93 2.64 -2.04
CA ASP A 12 -1.26 1.99 -3.29
C ASP A 12 -2.10 0.72 -3.00
N GLY A 13 -3.28 0.57 -3.61
CA GLY A 13 -4.19 -0.55 -3.35
C GLY A 13 -5.07 -0.42 -2.10
N VAL A 14 -4.78 0.53 -1.19
CA VAL A 14 -5.53 0.77 0.06
C VAL A 14 -6.24 2.12 0.06
N LEU A 15 -5.53 3.21 -0.21
CA LEU A 15 -6.11 4.56 -0.29
C LEU A 15 -6.55 4.89 -1.72
N VAL A 16 -5.79 4.41 -2.71
CA VAL A 16 -5.99 4.67 -4.13
C VAL A 16 -5.87 3.37 -4.94
N ASP A 17 -6.70 3.23 -5.96
CA ASP A 17 -6.70 2.07 -6.87
C ASP A 17 -5.67 2.28 -8.00
N SER A 18 -4.38 2.25 -7.64
CA SER A 18 -3.27 2.57 -8.52
C SER A 18 -2.72 1.39 -9.31
N GLU A 19 -2.96 0.16 -8.85
CA GLU A 19 -2.30 -1.04 -9.39
C GLU A 19 -2.64 -1.30 -10.86
N PRO A 20 -3.91 -1.18 -11.34
CA PRO A 20 -4.20 -1.38 -12.76
C PRO A 20 -3.44 -0.40 -13.67
N ILE A 21 -3.26 0.85 -13.22
CA ILE A 21 -2.50 1.85 -14.00
C ILE A 21 -1.00 1.51 -14.00
N SER A 22 -0.47 1.12 -12.84
CA SER A 22 0.95 0.76 -12.66
C SER A 22 1.32 -0.46 -13.49
N VAL A 23 0.48 -1.49 -13.48
CA VAL A 23 0.65 -2.72 -14.28
C VAL A 23 0.66 -2.38 -15.77
N ASN A 24 -0.32 -1.61 -16.25
CA ASN A 24 -0.42 -1.22 -17.65
C ASN A 24 0.80 -0.41 -18.13
N VAL A 25 1.30 0.51 -17.29
CA VAL A 25 2.53 1.29 -17.62
C VAL A 25 3.73 0.35 -17.71
N LEU A 26 3.87 -0.60 -16.79
CA LEU A 26 4.99 -1.55 -16.83
C LEU A 26 4.91 -2.49 -18.03
N VAL A 27 3.72 -3.05 -18.32
CA VAL A 27 3.48 -3.89 -19.52
C VAL A 27 3.90 -3.14 -20.78
N LYS A 28 3.42 -1.91 -20.95
CA LYS A 28 3.77 -1.08 -22.10
C LYS A 28 5.28 -0.85 -22.18
N ALA A 29 5.90 -0.45 -21.09
CA ALA A 29 7.33 -0.14 -21.06
C ALA A 29 8.21 -1.36 -21.38
N MET A 30 7.83 -2.56 -20.90
CA MET A 30 8.53 -3.81 -21.20
C MET A 30 8.36 -4.21 -22.68
N ASN A 31 7.13 -4.11 -23.20
CA ASN A 31 6.86 -4.39 -24.61
C ASN A 31 7.62 -3.43 -25.55
N ASP A 32 7.70 -2.14 -25.20
CA ASP A 32 8.47 -1.14 -25.96
C ASP A 32 9.99 -1.48 -26.02
N LEU A 33 10.49 -2.26 -25.05
CA LEU A 33 11.86 -2.79 -25.04
C LEU A 33 12.00 -4.15 -25.73
N GLY A 34 10.93 -4.65 -26.36
CA GLY A 34 10.93 -5.93 -27.06
C GLY A 34 10.80 -7.15 -26.12
N VAL A 35 10.42 -6.96 -24.87
CA VAL A 35 10.12 -8.03 -23.93
C VAL A 35 8.60 -8.21 -23.87
N PRO A 36 8.06 -9.25 -24.54
CA PRO A 36 6.63 -9.53 -24.47
C PRO A 36 6.26 -10.00 -23.06
N ILE A 37 5.44 -9.22 -22.39
CA ILE A 37 4.90 -9.53 -21.05
C ILE A 37 3.42 -9.18 -21.01
N THR A 38 2.64 -10.02 -20.34
CA THR A 38 1.20 -9.82 -20.15
C THR A 38 0.90 -9.13 -18.82
N GLU A 39 -0.33 -8.63 -18.66
CA GLU A 39 -0.80 -8.09 -17.38
C GLU A 39 -0.77 -9.16 -16.28
N ASP A 40 -1.22 -10.38 -16.58
CA ASP A 40 -1.24 -11.49 -15.62
C ASP A 40 0.18 -11.83 -15.11
N GLU A 41 1.18 -11.80 -16.00
CA GLU A 41 2.58 -12.01 -15.60
C GLU A 41 3.09 -10.86 -14.73
N VAL A 42 2.69 -9.62 -15.03
CA VAL A 42 3.06 -8.48 -14.20
C VAL A 42 2.37 -8.54 -12.83
N TYR A 43 1.10 -8.88 -12.77
CA TYR A 43 0.41 -9.10 -11.49
C TYR A 43 1.09 -10.20 -10.67
N GLY A 44 1.38 -11.34 -11.26
CA GLY A 44 2.01 -12.46 -10.55
C GLY A 44 3.45 -12.22 -10.09
N ARG A 45 4.19 -11.32 -10.74
CA ARG A 45 5.63 -11.14 -10.48
C ARG A 45 6.01 -9.83 -9.81
N PHE A 46 5.23 -8.76 -10.01
CA PHE A 46 5.62 -7.40 -9.63
C PHE A 46 4.64 -6.70 -8.69
N LEU A 47 3.42 -7.23 -8.52
CA LEU A 47 2.43 -6.66 -7.62
C LEU A 47 2.98 -6.49 -6.20
N GLY A 48 2.76 -5.33 -5.59
CA GLY A 48 3.20 -5.01 -4.23
C GLY A 48 4.72 -4.90 -4.04
N LYS A 49 5.53 -5.04 -5.12
CA LYS A 49 6.99 -4.96 -5.02
C LYS A 49 7.49 -3.53 -5.17
N SER A 50 8.62 -3.24 -4.51
CA SER A 50 9.29 -1.95 -4.65
C SER A 50 9.85 -1.75 -6.07
N LEU A 51 9.98 -0.50 -6.51
CA LEU A 51 10.61 -0.19 -7.79
C LEU A 51 12.02 -0.80 -7.91
N ALA A 52 12.79 -0.83 -6.81
CA ALA A 52 14.10 -1.46 -6.79
C ALA A 52 14.03 -2.96 -7.12
N THR A 53 13.08 -3.68 -6.53
CA THR A 53 12.82 -5.10 -6.82
C THR A 53 12.37 -5.31 -8.26
N VAL A 54 11.51 -4.43 -8.78
CA VAL A 54 11.07 -4.47 -10.19
C VAL A 54 12.27 -4.35 -11.12
N ILE A 55 13.15 -3.36 -10.90
CA ILE A 55 14.37 -3.13 -11.70
C ILE A 55 15.31 -4.35 -11.64
N GLU A 56 15.52 -4.91 -10.45
CA GLU A 56 16.36 -6.10 -10.26
C GLU A 56 15.80 -7.28 -11.06
N THR A 57 14.49 -7.53 -10.95
CA THR A 57 13.81 -8.62 -11.69
C THR A 57 13.87 -8.38 -13.21
N MET A 58 13.70 -7.16 -13.68
CA MET A 58 13.87 -6.80 -15.11
C MET A 58 15.28 -7.15 -15.59
N LYS A 59 16.29 -6.89 -14.78
CA LYS A 59 17.69 -7.18 -15.12
C LYS A 59 17.99 -8.68 -15.06
N SER A 60 17.59 -9.38 -13.99
CA SER A 60 17.93 -10.80 -13.78
C SER A 60 17.20 -11.71 -14.74
N ASP A 61 15.89 -11.54 -14.88
CA ASP A 61 15.00 -12.51 -15.51
C ASP A 61 14.72 -12.17 -16.99
N TYR A 62 14.70 -10.87 -17.30
CA TYR A 62 14.40 -10.40 -18.67
C TYR A 62 15.60 -9.80 -19.38
N HIS A 63 16.78 -9.71 -18.72
CA HIS A 63 18.00 -9.11 -19.26
C HIS A 63 17.84 -7.67 -19.74
N VAL A 64 16.89 -6.95 -19.13
CA VAL A 64 16.58 -5.54 -19.43
C VAL A 64 17.31 -4.62 -18.46
N HIS A 65 18.08 -3.68 -19.00
CA HIS A 65 18.72 -2.64 -18.22
C HIS A 65 17.82 -1.39 -18.19
N ALA A 66 17.14 -1.19 -17.07
CA ALA A 66 16.34 0.01 -16.84
C ALA A 66 17.24 1.19 -16.47
N GLY A 67 17.75 1.90 -17.47
CA GLY A 67 18.53 3.12 -17.29
C GLY A 67 17.66 4.30 -16.82
N GLU A 68 18.29 5.40 -16.37
CA GLU A 68 17.61 6.58 -15.85
C GLU A 68 16.55 7.15 -16.81
N GLU A 69 16.87 7.24 -18.10
CA GLU A 69 15.93 7.73 -19.11
C GLU A 69 14.68 6.86 -19.25
N PHE A 70 14.84 5.53 -19.16
CA PHE A 70 13.71 4.59 -19.20
C PHE A 70 12.82 4.76 -17.96
N LEU A 71 13.42 4.82 -16.79
CA LEU A 71 12.69 5.02 -15.54
C LEU A 71 11.96 6.36 -15.51
N GLU A 72 12.58 7.40 -16.05
CA GLU A 72 11.96 8.73 -16.15
C GLU A 72 10.77 8.73 -17.12
N ARG A 73 10.86 8.06 -18.28
CA ARG A 73 9.72 7.91 -19.19
C ARG A 73 8.58 7.16 -18.56
N MET A 74 8.86 6.06 -17.85
CA MET A 74 7.84 5.33 -17.09
C MET A 74 7.18 6.21 -16.05
N ARG A 75 7.95 6.98 -15.29
CA ARG A 75 7.46 7.89 -14.26
C ARG A 75 6.56 8.98 -14.84
N VAL A 76 6.96 9.58 -15.94
CA VAL A 76 6.20 10.62 -16.65
C VAL A 76 4.85 10.05 -17.15
N ASP A 77 4.87 8.86 -17.76
CA ASP A 77 3.63 8.19 -18.23
C ASP A 77 2.71 7.85 -17.04
N LEU A 78 3.26 7.22 -16.00
CA LEU A 78 2.52 6.87 -14.79
C LEU A 78 1.84 8.10 -14.15
N TYR A 79 2.60 9.17 -13.93
CA TYR A 79 2.07 10.38 -13.30
C TYR A 79 1.08 11.13 -14.21
N GLY A 80 1.30 11.06 -15.53
CA GLY A 80 0.35 11.58 -16.51
C GLY A 80 -0.99 10.86 -16.46
N ARG A 81 -0.97 9.54 -16.32
CA ARG A 81 -2.16 8.71 -16.18
C ARG A 81 -2.82 8.87 -14.81
N PHE A 82 -2.05 8.96 -13.71
CA PHE A 82 -2.61 9.22 -12.39
C PHE A 82 -3.46 10.50 -12.38
N ARG A 83 -2.99 11.58 -13.00
CA ARG A 83 -3.79 12.83 -13.07
C ARG A 83 -5.11 12.70 -13.79
N LYS A 84 -5.29 11.69 -14.65
CA LYS A 84 -6.48 11.50 -15.48
C LYS A 84 -7.39 10.38 -14.98
N GLU A 85 -6.78 9.30 -14.50
CA GLU A 85 -7.44 8.01 -14.34
C GLU A 85 -7.52 7.56 -12.88
N LEU A 86 -6.56 7.97 -12.00
CA LEU A 86 -6.50 7.49 -10.64
C LEU A 86 -7.78 7.83 -9.86
N ARG A 87 -8.29 6.84 -9.14
CA ARG A 87 -9.46 6.97 -8.28
C ARG A 87 -9.10 6.61 -6.84
N PRO A 88 -9.73 7.24 -5.85
CA PRO A 88 -9.66 6.76 -4.48
C PRO A 88 -10.37 5.42 -4.38
N ILE A 89 -9.97 4.61 -3.41
CA ILE A 89 -10.75 3.44 -3.01
C ILE A 89 -12.13 3.91 -2.52
N GLU A 90 -13.17 3.18 -2.92
CA GLU A 90 -14.56 3.53 -2.58
C GLU A 90 -14.76 3.57 -1.06
N GLY A 91 -15.39 4.66 -0.58
CA GLY A 91 -15.67 4.86 0.83
C GLY A 91 -14.48 5.29 1.71
N ILE A 92 -13.25 5.42 1.16
CA ILE A 92 -12.08 5.77 1.98
C ILE A 92 -12.16 7.17 2.59
N GLY A 93 -12.66 8.15 1.82
CA GLY A 93 -12.77 9.53 2.29
C GLY A 93 -13.70 9.66 3.49
N GLU A 94 -14.86 9.04 3.42
CA GLU A 94 -15.88 8.99 4.48
C GLU A 94 -15.39 8.18 5.68
N THR A 95 -14.68 7.08 5.42
CA THR A 95 -14.09 6.27 6.48
C THR A 95 -13.08 7.04 7.30
N ILE A 96 -12.16 7.78 6.65
CA ILE A 96 -11.18 8.61 7.35
C ILE A 96 -11.87 9.70 8.18
N ASP A 97 -12.91 10.34 7.66
CA ASP A 97 -13.67 11.38 8.39
C ASP A 97 -14.42 10.82 9.60
N ALA A 98 -14.83 9.54 9.55
CA ALA A 98 -15.55 8.88 10.64
C ALA A 98 -14.64 8.25 11.71
N LEU A 99 -13.33 8.21 11.48
CA LEU A 99 -12.38 7.70 12.46
C LEU A 99 -12.06 8.77 13.51
N ASP A 100 -12.38 8.50 14.77
CA ASP A 100 -12.11 9.37 15.93
C ASP A 100 -10.64 9.28 16.43
N ILE A 101 -9.76 8.67 15.65
CA ILE A 101 -8.35 8.46 16.00
C ILE A 101 -7.44 8.94 14.87
N PRO A 102 -6.21 9.40 15.18
CA PRO A 102 -5.26 9.84 14.19
C PRO A 102 -4.98 8.80 13.11
N CYS A 103 -4.76 9.29 11.87
CA CYS A 103 -4.39 8.47 10.73
C CYS A 103 -3.13 9.03 10.06
N CYS A 104 -2.34 8.15 9.47
CA CYS A 104 -1.19 8.53 8.64
C CYS A 104 -1.01 7.55 7.47
N VAL A 105 -0.14 7.92 6.55
CA VAL A 105 0.24 7.10 5.39
C VAL A 105 1.65 6.56 5.56
N ALA A 106 1.87 5.27 5.27
CA ALA A 106 3.18 4.64 5.25
C ALA A 106 3.32 3.71 4.04
N SER A 107 3.94 4.21 2.96
CA SER A 107 4.00 3.54 1.66
C SER A 107 5.43 3.27 1.18
N SER A 108 5.58 2.19 0.40
CA SER A 108 6.83 1.87 -0.31
C SER A 108 7.13 2.85 -1.45
N SER A 109 6.18 3.67 -1.85
CA SER A 109 6.30 4.66 -2.92
C SER A 109 7.13 5.87 -2.50
N GLN A 110 7.69 6.57 -3.49
CA GLN A 110 8.37 7.85 -3.27
C GLN A 110 7.38 8.93 -2.81
N VAL A 111 7.87 9.90 -2.03
CA VAL A 111 7.03 10.97 -1.44
C VAL A 111 6.23 11.72 -2.50
N GLU A 112 6.85 12.01 -3.66
CA GLU A 112 6.19 12.72 -4.77
C GLU A 112 5.01 11.93 -5.33
N ARG A 113 5.16 10.59 -5.47
CA ARG A 113 4.09 9.71 -5.94
C ARG A 113 2.94 9.69 -4.93
N ILE A 114 3.24 9.52 -3.64
CA ILE A 114 2.21 9.53 -2.58
C ILE A 114 1.44 10.86 -2.59
N LYS A 115 2.16 11.98 -2.59
CA LYS A 115 1.53 13.31 -2.63
C LYS A 115 0.69 13.53 -3.88
N LEU A 116 1.16 13.10 -5.04
CA LEU A 116 0.40 13.16 -6.28
C LEU A 116 -0.90 12.36 -6.16
N SER A 117 -0.80 11.09 -5.73
CA SER A 117 -1.95 10.19 -5.57
C SER A 117 -3.01 10.77 -4.64
N LEU A 118 -2.59 11.23 -3.46
CA LEU A 118 -3.51 11.84 -2.49
C LEU A 118 -4.09 13.17 -2.99
N SER A 119 -3.32 13.97 -3.76
CA SER A 119 -3.79 15.24 -4.28
C SER A 119 -4.86 15.06 -5.36
N VAL A 120 -4.63 14.15 -6.32
CA VAL A 120 -5.57 13.93 -7.44
C VAL A 120 -6.85 13.23 -7.00
N THR A 121 -6.81 12.50 -5.88
CA THR A 121 -7.96 11.82 -5.28
C THR A 121 -8.64 12.61 -4.16
N GLY A 122 -8.14 13.82 -3.84
CA GLY A 122 -8.72 14.69 -2.81
C GLY A 122 -8.42 14.29 -1.36
N LEU A 123 -7.52 13.31 -1.14
CA LEU A 123 -7.21 12.78 0.19
C LEU A 123 -6.08 13.54 0.91
N ILE A 124 -5.33 14.40 0.22
CA ILE A 124 -4.14 15.05 0.77
C ILE A 124 -4.42 15.89 2.02
N GLY A 125 -5.59 16.55 2.07
CA GLY A 125 -6.00 17.37 3.23
C GLY A 125 -6.44 16.54 4.44
N LYS A 126 -6.82 15.27 4.24
CA LYS A 126 -7.25 14.35 5.29
C LYS A 126 -6.07 13.59 5.92
N LEU A 127 -4.98 13.41 5.19
CA LEU A 127 -3.81 12.61 5.57
C LEU A 127 -2.50 13.43 5.43
N PRO A 128 -2.28 14.42 6.30
CA PRO A 128 -1.11 15.29 6.20
C PRO A 128 0.21 14.60 6.58
N ASN A 129 0.15 13.53 7.38
CA ASN A 129 1.33 12.79 7.84
C ASN A 129 1.65 11.66 6.87
N ILE A 130 2.71 11.84 6.08
CA ILE A 130 3.12 10.91 5.01
C ILE A 130 4.51 10.41 5.30
N PHE A 131 4.66 9.09 5.37
CA PHE A 131 5.92 8.37 5.53
C PHE A 131 6.18 7.50 4.31
N SER A 132 7.39 7.60 3.78
CA SER A 132 7.85 6.89 2.57
C SER A 132 9.00 5.96 2.93
N ALA A 133 9.12 4.85 2.20
CA ALA A 133 10.27 3.96 2.32
C ALA A 133 11.62 4.67 2.08
N SER A 134 11.64 5.81 1.38
CA SER A 134 12.84 6.63 1.21
C SER A 134 13.33 7.30 2.50
N MET A 135 12.54 7.31 3.58
CA MET A 135 12.89 7.87 4.89
C MET A 135 13.53 6.86 5.84
N VAL A 136 13.62 5.60 5.44
CA VAL A 136 14.14 4.51 6.28
C VAL A 136 15.22 3.72 5.57
N LYS A 137 15.96 2.91 6.32
CA LYS A 137 17.06 2.11 5.77
C LYS A 137 16.53 0.90 4.99
N ASN A 138 15.55 0.21 5.54
CA ASN A 138 14.98 -0.98 4.94
C ASN A 138 13.46 -0.76 4.72
N GLY A 139 13.01 -0.97 3.48
CA GLY A 139 11.58 -0.96 3.13
C GLY A 139 10.88 -2.26 3.51
N LYS A 140 9.55 -2.32 3.33
CA LYS A 140 8.76 -3.55 3.48
C LYS A 140 9.43 -4.70 2.71
N PRO A 141 9.56 -5.91 3.28
CA PRO A 141 8.90 -6.43 4.48
C PRO A 141 9.60 -6.13 5.81
N ALA A 142 10.68 -5.32 5.84
CA ALA A 142 11.26 -4.89 7.10
C ALA A 142 10.30 -3.96 7.88
N PRO A 143 10.35 -3.97 9.23
CA PRO A 143 9.41 -3.19 10.05
C PRO A 143 9.71 -1.70 10.09
N ASP A 144 10.85 -1.25 9.54
CA ASP A 144 11.43 0.07 9.74
C ASP A 144 10.44 1.21 9.42
N LEU A 145 9.68 1.07 8.32
CA LEU A 145 8.75 2.10 7.87
C LEU A 145 7.60 2.30 8.85
N PHE A 146 6.98 1.22 9.30
CA PHE A 146 5.87 1.29 10.26
C PHE A 146 6.35 1.74 11.64
N LEU A 147 7.51 1.28 12.09
CA LEU A 147 8.13 1.76 13.33
C LEU A 147 8.49 3.25 13.26
N HIS A 148 8.95 3.72 12.11
CA HIS A 148 9.20 5.14 11.88
C HIS A 148 7.90 5.93 11.96
N ALA A 149 6.84 5.51 11.27
CA ALA A 149 5.53 6.17 11.30
C ALA A 149 4.98 6.24 12.74
N ALA A 150 4.99 5.14 13.48
CA ALA A 150 4.52 5.09 14.87
C ALA A 150 5.30 6.05 15.77
N ARG A 151 6.63 6.10 15.62
CA ARG A 151 7.50 7.02 16.38
C ARG A 151 7.18 8.47 16.09
N GLU A 152 7.08 8.86 14.83
CA GLU A 152 6.76 10.24 14.43
C GLU A 152 5.35 10.67 14.88
N MET A 153 4.41 9.71 14.89
CA MET A 153 3.06 9.90 15.40
C MET A 153 2.96 9.77 16.93
N GLN A 154 4.06 9.46 17.63
CA GLN A 154 4.16 9.31 19.08
C GLN A 154 3.21 8.26 19.67
N VAL A 155 3.00 7.16 18.95
CA VAL A 155 2.15 6.03 19.39
C VAL A 155 2.98 4.75 19.47
N GLU A 156 2.79 3.99 20.55
CA GLU A 156 3.43 2.70 20.73
C GLU A 156 2.97 1.71 19.64
N PRO A 157 3.86 0.89 19.06
CA PRO A 157 3.53 -0.06 18.00
C PRO A 157 2.32 -0.96 18.31
N LYS A 158 2.20 -1.45 19.53
CA LYS A 158 1.08 -2.30 19.97
C LYS A 158 -0.29 -1.61 19.93
N ASN A 159 -0.32 -0.28 19.89
CA ASN A 159 -1.53 0.54 19.81
C ASN A 159 -1.80 1.04 18.37
N CYS A 160 -1.01 0.57 17.39
CA CYS A 160 -1.21 0.86 15.98
C CYS A 160 -1.96 -0.28 15.29
N VAL A 161 -2.80 0.09 14.34
CA VAL A 161 -3.38 -0.82 13.34
C VAL A 161 -2.87 -0.38 11.99
N VAL A 162 -2.32 -1.33 11.23
CA VAL A 162 -1.92 -1.14 9.84
C VAL A 162 -3.03 -1.66 8.94
N VAL A 163 -3.41 -0.89 7.91
CA VAL A 163 -4.29 -1.33 6.82
C VAL A 163 -3.42 -1.51 5.59
N GLU A 164 -3.37 -2.71 5.08
CA GLU A 164 -2.44 -3.15 4.06
C GLU A 164 -3.09 -4.12 3.08
N ASP A 165 -2.65 -4.11 1.82
CA ASP A 165 -3.12 -5.03 0.79
C ASP A 165 -2.04 -6.03 0.34
N SER A 166 -0.77 -5.80 0.66
CA SER A 166 0.35 -6.59 0.15
C SER A 166 0.94 -7.58 1.16
N PRO A 167 1.46 -8.75 0.70
CA PRO A 167 2.18 -9.68 1.57
C PRO A 167 3.35 -9.02 2.31
N ALA A 168 4.16 -8.24 1.60
CA ALA A 168 5.33 -7.58 2.20
C ALA A 168 4.94 -6.57 3.29
N GLY A 169 3.82 -5.87 3.12
CA GLY A 169 3.33 -4.94 4.13
C GLY A 169 2.73 -5.63 5.36
N ILE A 170 2.02 -6.74 5.16
CA ILE A 170 1.50 -7.57 6.27
C ILE A 170 2.67 -8.11 7.11
N GLU A 171 3.72 -8.63 6.46
CA GLU A 171 4.92 -9.10 7.15
C GLU A 171 5.62 -7.98 7.92
N ALA A 172 5.76 -6.79 7.29
CA ALA A 172 6.37 -5.63 7.93
C ALA A 172 5.60 -5.17 9.17
N ALA A 173 4.27 -5.12 9.11
CA ALA A 173 3.41 -4.75 10.23
C ALA A 173 3.55 -5.74 11.40
N LYS A 174 3.54 -7.04 11.10
CA LYS A 174 3.74 -8.10 12.09
C LYS A 174 5.13 -8.04 12.72
N ALA A 175 6.17 -7.82 11.91
CA ALA A 175 7.54 -7.65 12.40
C ALA A 175 7.70 -6.39 13.26
N ALA A 176 6.89 -5.34 13.01
CA ALA A 176 6.83 -4.13 13.85
C ALA A 176 6.07 -4.34 15.17
N GLY A 177 5.48 -5.51 15.41
CA GLY A 177 4.62 -5.78 16.58
C GLY A 177 3.29 -5.03 16.52
N MET A 178 2.84 -4.68 15.33
CA MET A 178 1.57 -4.00 15.08
C MET A 178 0.50 -4.99 14.64
N ARG A 179 -0.74 -4.62 14.88
CA ARG A 179 -1.90 -5.33 14.34
C ARG A 179 -2.04 -4.97 12.87
N VAL A 180 -2.48 -5.91 12.05
CA VAL A 180 -2.66 -5.67 10.63
C VAL A 180 -4.01 -6.20 10.15
N PHE A 181 -4.73 -5.36 9.42
CA PHE A 181 -5.94 -5.70 8.69
C PHE A 181 -5.60 -5.72 7.20
N ALA A 182 -5.86 -6.86 6.56
CA ALA A 182 -5.64 -7.02 5.13
C ALA A 182 -6.86 -6.48 4.37
N PHE A 183 -6.64 -5.49 3.52
CA PHE A 183 -7.66 -4.94 2.65
C PHE A 183 -7.60 -5.59 1.27
N THR A 184 -8.74 -6.09 0.80
CA THR A 184 -8.86 -6.79 -0.49
C THR A 184 -9.91 -6.17 -1.40
N GLY A 185 -10.26 -4.89 -1.18
CA GLY A 185 -11.22 -4.16 -2.02
C GLY A 185 -10.59 -3.42 -3.20
N GLY A 186 -9.27 -3.40 -3.36
CA GLY A 186 -8.60 -2.88 -4.55
C GLY A 186 -8.78 -3.79 -5.75
N SER A 187 -8.76 -3.23 -6.96
CA SER A 187 -9.01 -3.97 -8.22
C SER A 187 -8.05 -5.14 -8.43
N HIS A 188 -6.82 -5.03 -7.95
CA HIS A 188 -5.79 -6.07 -8.04
C HIS A 188 -6.08 -7.32 -7.18
N ALA A 189 -6.89 -7.18 -6.12
CA ALA A 189 -7.23 -8.30 -5.23
C ALA A 189 -8.11 -9.38 -5.91
N ASN A 190 -8.64 -9.08 -7.10
CA ASN A 190 -9.36 -10.05 -7.94
C ASN A 190 -8.42 -11.02 -8.66
N PHE A 191 -7.11 -10.80 -8.63
CA PHE A 191 -6.14 -11.72 -9.23
C PHE A 191 -6.17 -13.07 -8.51
N GLU A 192 -6.21 -14.16 -9.30
CA GLU A 192 -6.38 -15.52 -8.77
C GLU A 192 -5.24 -15.88 -7.79
N GLY A 193 -5.61 -16.38 -6.62
CA GLY A 193 -4.67 -16.80 -5.58
C GLY A 193 -4.21 -15.67 -4.65
N TYR A 194 -4.42 -14.39 -4.99
CA TYR A 194 -3.93 -13.27 -4.18
C TYR A 194 -4.49 -13.26 -2.76
N ARG A 195 -5.82 -13.39 -2.62
CA ARG A 195 -6.47 -13.50 -1.29
C ARG A 195 -5.91 -14.65 -0.47
N ALA A 196 -5.71 -15.82 -1.09
CA ALA A 196 -5.15 -16.98 -0.40
C ALA A 196 -3.70 -16.75 0.09
N GLU A 197 -2.93 -15.92 -0.61
CA GLU A 197 -1.59 -15.52 -0.16
C GLU A 197 -1.66 -14.64 1.08
N LEU A 198 -2.56 -13.66 1.12
CA LEU A 198 -2.79 -12.81 2.28
C LEU A 198 -3.29 -13.61 3.50
N ASP A 199 -4.22 -14.56 3.28
CA ASP A 199 -4.77 -15.41 4.34
C ASP A 199 -3.70 -16.28 5.01
N ARG A 200 -2.71 -16.79 4.24
CA ARG A 200 -1.59 -17.55 4.79
C ARG A 200 -0.73 -16.73 5.76
N LEU A 201 -0.70 -15.43 5.59
CA LEU A 201 0.02 -14.53 6.50
C LEU A 201 -0.76 -14.27 7.79
N SER A 202 -1.99 -14.77 7.90
CA SER A 202 -2.84 -14.65 9.09
C SER A 202 -2.90 -13.22 9.62
N PRO A 203 -3.39 -12.24 8.84
CA PRO A 203 -3.71 -10.91 9.35
C PRO A 203 -4.82 -11.02 10.40
N GLU A 204 -4.99 -10.01 11.26
CA GLU A 204 -6.02 -10.05 12.31
C GLU A 204 -7.44 -9.98 11.72
N ALA A 205 -7.60 -9.30 10.58
CA ALA A 205 -8.83 -9.27 9.80
C ALA A 205 -8.52 -9.21 8.30
N VAL A 206 -9.44 -9.72 7.49
CA VAL A 206 -9.46 -9.51 6.03
C VAL A 206 -10.81 -8.88 5.69
N PHE A 207 -10.82 -7.80 4.93
CA PHE A 207 -12.05 -7.09 4.56
C PHE A 207 -11.89 -6.43 3.18
N ASP A 208 -13.00 -6.17 2.49
CA ASP A 208 -13.00 -5.63 1.12
C ASP A 208 -13.90 -4.38 0.94
N VAL A 209 -14.65 -4.02 1.97
CA VAL A 209 -15.48 -2.80 1.99
C VAL A 209 -14.90 -1.81 2.99
N MET A 210 -14.32 -0.70 2.52
CA MET A 210 -13.55 0.21 3.38
C MET A 210 -14.30 0.71 4.62
N PRO A 211 -15.59 1.06 4.60
CA PRO A 211 -16.36 1.42 5.80
C PRO A 211 -16.38 0.37 6.92
N GLU A 212 -16.13 -0.92 6.62
CA GLU A 212 -16.07 -1.97 7.65
C GLU A 212 -14.90 -1.75 8.63
N LEU A 213 -13.85 -1.02 8.22
CA LEU A 213 -12.72 -0.67 9.07
C LEU A 213 -13.17 -0.04 10.40
N ILE A 214 -14.20 0.81 10.37
CA ILE A 214 -14.72 1.47 11.55
C ILE A 214 -15.21 0.43 12.57
N HIS A 215 -15.97 -0.57 12.11
CA HIS A 215 -16.48 -1.65 12.97
C HIS A 215 -15.35 -2.55 13.48
N LEU A 216 -14.35 -2.85 12.64
CA LEU A 216 -13.19 -3.65 13.04
C LEU A 216 -12.40 -2.97 14.17
N ILE A 217 -12.25 -1.64 14.10
CA ILE A 217 -11.57 -0.87 15.16
C ILE A 217 -12.44 -0.77 16.42
N GLN A 218 -13.77 -0.55 16.29
CA GLN A 218 -14.68 -0.39 17.42
C GLN A 218 -14.94 -1.68 18.19
N LYS A 219 -15.07 -2.81 17.50
CA LYS A 219 -15.28 -4.14 18.13
C LYS A 219 -14.24 -4.41 19.21
N GLN A 220 -13.05 -3.93 19.03
CA GLN A 220 -11.93 -4.11 19.94
C GLN A 220 -12.00 -3.24 21.20
N LYS A 221 -12.67 -2.08 21.14
CA LYS A 221 -12.95 -1.29 22.34
C LYS A 221 -13.89 -2.06 23.28
N LEU A 222 -14.83 -2.82 22.74
CA LEU A 222 -15.81 -3.60 23.51
C LEU A 222 -15.20 -4.87 24.14
N ASP A 223 -14.39 -5.61 23.37
CA ASP A 223 -13.73 -6.83 23.87
C ASP A 223 -12.65 -6.56 24.92
N GLY A 224 -12.12 -5.34 24.99
CA GLY A 224 -11.15 -4.89 26.01
C GLY A 224 -11.79 -4.37 27.29
N MET A 225 -13.11 -4.21 27.34
CA MET A 225 -13.85 -3.68 28.51
C MET A 225 -14.50 -4.76 29.39
N HIS A 226 -14.36 -6.04 29.03
CA HIS A 226 -14.76 -7.15 29.91
C HIS A 226 -13.52 -7.70 30.62
N PRO A 227 -13.49 -7.61 31.98
CA PRO A 227 -12.42 -8.16 32.81
C PRO A 227 -12.44 -9.69 32.84
#